data_ac772f1b084f0448f728aa99738f28c3
#
_entry.id   ac772f1b084f0448f728aa99738f28c3
#
_cell.length_a   1.000
_cell.length_b   1.000
_cell.length_c   1.000
_cell.angle_alpha   90.00
_cell.angle_beta   90.00
_cell.angle_gamma   90.00
#
_symmetry.space_group_name_H-M   'P 1'
#
loop_
_entity.id
_entity.type
_entity.pdbx_description
1 polymer ?
#
loop_
_entity_poly.entity_id
_entity_poly.type
_entity_poly.pdbx_seq_one_letter_code
_entity_poly.pdbx_strand_id
1 'polypeptide(L)'
;MMNSIEKLISVSGGVSLLYVEDDLTLQQETAHLLRNFFEKIDLAQNGEEGLELFEPGKYEIIITDINMPKLNGVEMVKAIRRKDRHQMIIVISAHDEPHYLIDLINAGAQCFLSKPIDLTELISVLYEFCVEHQQRAASLSQRK
;
A
#
# COMPACT_ATOMS: atom_id res chain seq x y z
N MET A 1 24.93 -2.46 12.87
CA MET A 1 23.94 -1.72 12.08
C MET A 1 22.88 -2.66 11.54
N MET A 2 21.63 -2.22 11.56
CA MET A 2 20.55 -3.02 10.99
C MET A 2 20.53 -2.92 9.47
N ASN A 3 20.29 -4.05 8.80
CA ASN A 3 20.02 -4.07 7.36
C ASN A 3 18.56 -3.64 7.07
N SER A 4 18.19 -3.55 5.79
CA SER A 4 16.86 -3.08 5.38
C SER A 4 15.74 -3.95 5.95
N ILE A 5 15.94 -5.26 6.00
CA ILE A 5 14.95 -6.21 6.53
C ILE A 5 14.76 -5.98 8.03
N GLU A 6 15.83 -5.89 8.78
CA GLU A 6 15.79 -5.66 10.22
C GLU A 6 15.17 -4.31 10.55
N LYS A 7 15.47 -3.28 9.76
CA LYS A 7 14.86 -1.95 9.93
C LYS A 7 13.35 -2.01 9.76
N LEU A 8 12.86 -2.71 8.73
CA LEU A 8 11.42 -2.83 8.50
C LEU A 8 10.77 -3.60 9.65
N ILE A 9 11.35 -4.71 10.07
CA ILE A 9 10.83 -5.49 11.20
C ILE A 9 10.68 -4.61 12.44
N SER A 10 11.64 -3.72 12.69
CA SER A 10 11.63 -2.88 13.88
C SER A 10 10.47 -1.87 13.92
N VAL A 11 9.88 -1.53 12.77
CA VAL A 11 8.83 -0.50 12.70
C VAL A 11 7.48 -1.02 12.18
N SER A 12 7.40 -2.28 11.75
CA SER A 12 6.18 -2.83 11.14
C SER A 12 5.19 -3.44 12.12
N GLY A 13 5.56 -3.57 13.39
CA GLY A 13 4.67 -4.14 14.39
C GLY A 13 3.38 -3.34 14.53
N GLY A 14 2.24 -4.03 14.48
CA GLY A 14 0.93 -3.41 14.59
C GLY A 14 0.42 -2.71 13.33
N VAL A 15 1.20 -2.71 12.25
CA VAL A 15 0.78 -2.11 10.96
C VAL A 15 -0.04 -3.12 10.17
N SER A 16 -1.22 -2.71 9.72
CA SER A 16 -2.11 -3.53 8.90
C SER A 16 -2.04 -3.10 7.44
N LEU A 17 -2.05 -4.10 6.55
CA LEU A 17 -1.93 -3.91 5.11
C LEU A 17 -3.16 -4.42 4.38
N LEU A 18 -3.56 -3.67 3.35
CA LEU A 18 -4.47 -4.18 2.31
C LEU A 18 -3.68 -4.25 1.02
N TYR A 19 -3.65 -5.43 0.39
CA TYR A 19 -2.96 -5.64 -0.88
C TYR A 19 -3.95 -6.06 -1.95
N VAL A 20 -4.06 -5.24 -3.01
CA VAL A 20 -5.02 -5.44 -4.09
C VAL A 20 -4.26 -5.80 -5.37
N GLU A 21 -4.47 -7.01 -5.87
CA GLU A 21 -3.77 -7.55 -7.04
C GLU A 21 -4.64 -8.63 -7.71
N ASP A 22 -4.90 -8.50 -9.00
CA ASP A 22 -5.74 -9.45 -9.73
C ASP A 22 -4.99 -10.70 -10.20
N ASP A 23 -3.67 -10.64 -10.35
CA ASP A 23 -2.85 -11.81 -10.66
C ASP A 23 -2.64 -12.62 -9.39
N LEU A 24 -3.35 -13.75 -9.28
CA LEU A 24 -3.34 -14.57 -8.06
C LEU A 24 -1.96 -15.13 -7.72
N THR A 25 -1.18 -15.51 -8.72
CA THR A 25 0.17 -16.04 -8.49
C THR A 25 1.06 -14.96 -7.90
N LEU A 26 1.05 -13.78 -8.51
CA LEU A 26 1.83 -12.65 -8.01
C LEU A 26 1.36 -12.22 -6.63
N GLN A 27 0.04 -12.19 -6.40
CA GLN A 27 -0.52 -11.86 -5.10
C GLN A 27 -0.03 -12.80 -4.01
N GLN A 28 -0.08 -14.10 -4.28
CA GLN A 28 0.35 -15.11 -3.29
C GLN A 28 1.85 -15.02 -2.98
N GLU A 29 2.66 -14.84 -4.00
CA GLU A 29 4.11 -14.72 -3.83
C GLU A 29 4.47 -13.46 -3.02
N THR A 30 3.87 -12.34 -3.37
CA THR A 30 4.14 -11.07 -2.68
C THR A 30 3.59 -11.10 -1.25
N ALA A 31 2.40 -11.65 -1.05
CA ALA A 31 1.82 -11.79 0.28
C ALA A 31 2.68 -12.68 1.19
N HIS A 32 3.20 -13.77 0.64
CA HIS A 32 4.08 -14.66 1.38
C HIS A 32 5.31 -13.90 1.92
N LEU A 33 5.90 -13.07 1.08
CA LEU A 33 7.02 -12.22 1.49
C LEU A 33 6.60 -11.20 2.56
N LEU A 34 5.49 -10.51 2.34
CA LEU A 34 5.02 -9.45 3.24
C LEU A 34 4.67 -9.99 4.63
N ARG A 35 4.26 -11.24 4.74
CA ARG A 35 3.96 -11.87 6.03
C ARG A 35 5.16 -12.01 6.95
N ASN A 36 6.37 -11.85 6.43
CA ASN A 36 7.56 -11.78 7.28
C ASN A 36 7.62 -10.49 8.10
N PHE A 37 6.88 -9.46 7.69
CA PHE A 37 6.93 -8.12 8.31
C PHE A 37 5.61 -7.71 8.94
N PHE A 38 4.50 -8.16 8.36
CA PHE A 38 3.16 -7.72 8.77
C PHE A 38 2.30 -8.91 9.14
N GLU A 39 1.73 -8.87 10.34
CA GLU A 39 0.85 -9.95 10.80
C GLU A 39 -0.54 -9.85 10.20
N LYS A 40 -1.00 -8.61 9.94
CA LYS A 40 -2.35 -8.36 9.44
C LYS A 40 -2.28 -7.89 7.99
N ILE A 41 -2.56 -8.83 7.08
CA ILE A 41 -2.62 -8.54 5.65
C ILE A 41 -3.93 -9.07 5.12
N ASP A 42 -4.75 -8.18 4.56
CA ASP A 42 -5.94 -8.59 3.82
C ASP A 42 -5.65 -8.49 2.33
N LEU A 43 -6.22 -9.41 1.56
CA LEU A 43 -5.98 -9.52 0.13
C LEU A 43 -7.28 -9.28 -0.63
N ALA A 44 -7.20 -8.51 -1.73
CA ALA A 44 -8.30 -8.29 -2.64
C ALA A 44 -7.86 -8.56 -4.08
N GLN A 45 -8.77 -9.05 -4.92
CA GLN A 45 -8.46 -9.46 -6.29
C GLN A 45 -8.80 -8.38 -7.32
N ASN A 46 -9.49 -7.33 -6.91
CA ASN A 46 -9.87 -6.22 -7.79
C ASN A 46 -10.22 -4.99 -6.94
N GLY A 47 -10.44 -3.86 -7.61
CA GLY A 47 -10.74 -2.61 -6.92
C GLY A 47 -12.06 -2.61 -6.17
N GLU A 48 -13.07 -3.31 -6.68
CA GLU A 48 -14.36 -3.44 -6.02
C GLU A 48 -14.22 -4.16 -4.68
N GLU A 49 -13.52 -5.29 -4.69
CA GLU A 49 -13.24 -6.06 -3.48
C GLU A 49 -12.39 -5.27 -2.51
N GLY A 50 -11.39 -4.52 -3.02
CA GLY A 50 -10.58 -3.62 -2.21
C GLY A 50 -11.42 -2.58 -1.48
N LEU A 51 -12.38 -1.97 -2.16
CA LEU A 51 -13.28 -1.00 -1.53
C LEU A 51 -14.23 -1.63 -0.52
N GLU A 52 -14.66 -2.86 -0.75
CA GLU A 52 -15.49 -3.57 0.22
C GLU A 52 -14.76 -3.81 1.54
N LEU A 53 -13.46 -4.11 1.45
CA LEU A 53 -12.62 -4.33 2.63
C LEU A 53 -12.19 -3.03 3.30
N PHE A 54 -12.07 -1.96 2.54
CA PHE A 54 -11.55 -0.70 3.06
C PHE A 54 -12.52 -0.01 4.02
N GLU A 55 -11.96 0.42 5.16
CA GLU A 55 -12.63 1.32 6.11
C GLU A 55 -11.58 2.31 6.60
N PRO A 56 -11.95 3.60 6.78
CA PRO A 56 -11.00 4.57 7.34
C PRO A 56 -10.41 4.07 8.67
N GLY A 57 -9.09 4.10 8.78
CA GLY A 57 -8.39 3.67 9.98
C GLY A 57 -8.14 2.18 10.12
N LYS A 58 -8.69 1.36 9.22
CA LYS A 58 -8.50 -0.10 9.29
C LYS A 58 -7.13 -0.54 8.82
N TYR A 59 -6.62 0.08 7.77
CA TYR A 59 -5.30 -0.25 7.21
C TYR A 59 -4.39 0.97 7.25
N GLU A 60 -3.17 0.81 7.74
CA GLU A 60 -2.19 1.87 7.71
C GLU A 60 -1.62 2.07 6.30
N ILE A 61 -1.48 0.97 5.54
CA ILE A 61 -0.91 1.01 4.18
C ILE A 61 -1.77 0.19 3.23
N ILE A 62 -2.05 0.76 2.05
CA ILE A 62 -2.70 0.04 0.95
C ILE A 62 -1.70 -0.06 -0.20
N ILE A 63 -1.51 -1.27 -0.72
CA ILE A 63 -0.72 -1.53 -1.92
C ILE A 63 -1.67 -2.00 -2.99
N THR A 64 -1.68 -1.35 -4.15
CA THR A 64 -2.60 -1.72 -5.23
C THR A 64 -1.95 -1.69 -6.61
N ASP A 65 -2.36 -2.63 -7.46
CA ASP A 65 -2.11 -2.58 -8.89
C ASP A 65 -3.08 -1.57 -9.54
N ILE A 66 -2.81 -1.15 -10.76
CA ILE A 66 -3.67 -0.23 -11.52
C ILE A 66 -4.66 -0.99 -12.39
N ASN A 67 -4.15 -1.87 -13.25
CA ASN A 67 -4.96 -2.58 -14.24
C ASN A 67 -5.63 -3.80 -13.61
N MET A 68 -6.88 -3.63 -13.25
CA MET A 68 -7.66 -4.69 -12.64
C MET A 68 -9.07 -4.70 -13.24
N PRO A 69 -9.72 -5.87 -13.32
CA PRO A 69 -11.11 -5.95 -13.76
C PRO A 69 -12.04 -5.33 -12.74
N LYS A 70 -13.25 -5.05 -13.15
CA LYS A 70 -14.35 -4.46 -12.39
C LYS A 70 -14.08 -3.01 -12.02
N LEU A 71 -13.20 -2.73 -11.08
CA LEU A 71 -12.84 -1.37 -10.70
C LEU A 71 -11.31 -1.26 -10.73
N ASN A 72 -10.78 -0.38 -11.57
CA ASN A 72 -9.32 -0.22 -11.68
C ASN A 72 -8.74 0.57 -10.50
N GLY A 73 -7.40 0.57 -10.42
CA GLY A 73 -6.69 1.20 -9.31
C GLY A 73 -6.92 2.70 -9.20
N VAL A 74 -7.06 3.41 -10.32
CA VAL A 74 -7.30 4.86 -10.30
C VAL A 74 -8.64 5.17 -9.62
N GLU A 75 -9.68 4.49 -10.04
CA GLU A 75 -11.02 4.68 -9.47
C GLU A 75 -11.09 4.28 -8.00
N MET A 76 -10.39 3.21 -7.64
CA MET A 76 -10.30 2.77 -6.25
C MET A 76 -9.60 3.82 -5.38
N VAL A 77 -8.48 4.36 -5.84
CA VAL A 77 -7.74 5.40 -5.10
C VAL A 77 -8.61 6.64 -4.91
N LYS A 78 -9.31 7.06 -5.94
CA LYS A 78 -10.25 8.20 -5.84
C LYS A 78 -11.32 7.96 -4.78
N ALA A 79 -11.90 6.78 -4.78
CA ALA A 79 -12.95 6.42 -3.82
C ALA A 79 -12.42 6.39 -2.39
N ILE A 80 -11.21 5.84 -2.19
CA ILE A 80 -10.56 5.83 -0.87
C ILE A 80 -10.30 7.25 -0.39
N ARG A 81 -9.80 8.13 -1.25
CA ARG A 81 -9.52 9.53 -0.89
C ARG A 81 -10.75 10.32 -0.49
N ARG A 82 -11.90 10.00 -1.04
CA ARG A 82 -13.15 10.63 -0.61
C ARG A 82 -13.52 10.28 0.83
N LYS A 83 -13.08 9.11 1.30
CA LYS A 83 -13.36 8.63 2.65
C LYS A 83 -12.24 8.96 3.64
N ASP A 84 -11.00 9.00 3.17
CA ASP A 84 -9.83 9.25 4.03
C ASP A 84 -8.73 9.94 3.22
N ARG A 85 -8.49 11.21 3.51
CA ARG A 85 -7.48 12.03 2.83
C ARG A 85 -6.05 11.64 3.21
N HIS A 86 -5.86 10.94 4.32
CA HIS A 86 -4.55 10.64 4.86
C HIS A 86 -4.10 9.20 4.67
N GLN A 87 -4.94 8.37 4.04
CA GLN A 87 -4.59 6.97 3.80
C GLN A 87 -3.30 6.87 2.99
N MET A 88 -2.34 6.07 3.47
CA MET A 88 -1.11 5.81 2.73
C MET A 88 -1.36 4.78 1.64
N ILE A 89 -1.05 5.13 0.40
CA ILE A 89 -1.32 4.30 -0.77
C ILE A 89 -0.08 4.19 -1.64
N ILE A 90 0.35 2.95 -1.88
CA ILE A 90 1.43 2.61 -2.81
C ILE A 90 0.79 1.98 -4.05
N VAL A 91 1.12 2.52 -5.22
CA VAL A 91 0.62 1.99 -6.49
C VAL A 91 1.74 1.28 -7.22
N ILE A 92 1.46 0.09 -7.73
CA ILE A 92 2.39 -0.70 -8.52
C ILE A 92 1.85 -0.80 -9.93
N SER A 93 2.65 -0.41 -10.93
CA SER A 93 2.21 -0.34 -12.32
C SER A 93 3.24 -0.89 -13.29
N ALA A 94 2.77 -1.34 -14.46
CA ALA A 94 3.65 -1.72 -15.55
C ALA A 94 4.26 -0.48 -16.19
N HIS A 95 5.43 -0.64 -16.84
CA HIS A 95 6.18 0.46 -17.45
C HIS A 95 5.46 1.17 -18.58
N ASP A 96 4.50 0.51 -19.22
CA ASP A 96 3.84 1.01 -20.42
C ASP A 96 2.51 1.73 -20.12
N GLU A 97 2.33 2.20 -18.88
CA GLU A 97 1.09 2.87 -18.49
C GLU A 97 1.33 4.30 -17.96
N PRO A 98 2.12 5.14 -18.67
CA PRO A 98 2.44 6.48 -18.13
C PRO A 98 1.24 7.41 -18.06
N HIS A 99 0.20 7.19 -18.83
CA HIS A 99 -1.00 8.04 -18.81
C HIS A 99 -1.80 7.89 -17.51
N TYR A 100 -1.68 6.78 -16.83
CA TYR A 100 -2.33 6.61 -15.52
C TYR A 100 -1.59 7.35 -14.40
N LEU A 101 -0.32 7.63 -14.59
CA LEU A 101 0.49 8.25 -13.55
C LEU A 101 -0.05 9.63 -13.14
N ILE A 102 -0.42 10.45 -14.12
CA ILE A 102 -0.97 11.78 -13.86
C ILE A 102 -2.30 11.67 -13.12
N ASP A 103 -3.17 10.75 -13.55
CA ASP A 103 -4.45 10.51 -12.89
C ASP A 103 -4.27 10.07 -11.44
N LEU A 104 -3.29 9.22 -11.18
CA LEU A 104 -3.00 8.71 -9.84
C LEU A 104 -2.42 9.80 -8.93
N ILE A 105 -1.55 10.65 -9.46
CA ILE A 105 -1.02 11.79 -8.71
C ILE A 105 -2.17 12.71 -8.32
N ASN A 106 -3.05 13.02 -9.27
CA ASN A 106 -4.21 13.87 -9.02
C ASN A 106 -5.21 13.22 -8.06
N ALA A 107 -5.28 11.89 -8.07
CA ALA A 107 -6.14 11.15 -7.14
C ALA A 107 -5.55 11.06 -5.73
N GLY A 108 -4.25 11.35 -5.56
CA GLY A 108 -3.63 11.44 -4.25
C GLY A 108 -2.85 10.22 -3.80
N ALA A 109 -2.41 9.36 -4.72
CA ALA A 109 -1.47 8.28 -4.37
C ALA A 109 -0.11 8.89 -4.01
N GLN A 110 0.55 8.35 -2.98
CA GLN A 110 1.80 8.91 -2.47
C GLN A 110 3.05 8.26 -3.03
N CYS A 111 2.96 7.04 -3.52
CA CYS A 111 4.13 6.31 -4.00
C CYS A 111 3.79 5.45 -5.19
N PHE A 112 4.72 5.36 -6.14
CA PHE A 112 4.56 4.61 -7.37
C PHE A 112 5.76 3.70 -7.57
N LEU A 113 5.51 2.39 -7.72
CA LEU A 113 6.54 1.41 -8.00
C LEU A 113 6.25 0.74 -9.33
N SER A 114 7.31 0.37 -10.06
CA SER A 114 7.17 -0.29 -11.36
C SER A 114 7.18 -1.81 -11.22
N LYS A 115 6.48 -2.49 -12.12
CA LYS A 115 6.61 -3.94 -12.28
C LYS A 115 7.78 -4.26 -13.22
N PRO A 116 8.53 -5.34 -13.01
CA PRO A 116 8.41 -6.28 -11.88
C PRO A 116 8.82 -5.64 -10.56
N ILE A 117 8.22 -6.11 -9.47
CA ILE A 117 8.45 -5.54 -8.15
C ILE A 117 9.91 -5.77 -7.74
N ASP A 118 10.62 -4.68 -7.44
CA ASP A 118 11.95 -4.74 -6.84
C ASP A 118 11.77 -4.81 -5.32
N LEU A 119 12.16 -5.92 -4.72
CA LEU A 119 11.96 -6.17 -3.29
C LEU A 119 12.69 -5.17 -2.41
N THR A 120 13.90 -4.79 -2.81
CA THR A 120 14.69 -3.80 -2.06
C THR A 120 13.96 -2.45 -2.03
N GLU A 121 13.44 -2.04 -3.17
CA GLU A 121 12.68 -0.80 -3.30
C GLU A 121 11.39 -0.85 -2.49
N LEU A 122 10.65 -1.95 -2.57
CA LEU A 122 9.42 -2.13 -1.81
C LEU A 122 9.68 -2.08 -0.30
N ILE A 123 10.69 -2.78 0.17
CA ILE A 123 11.05 -2.79 1.59
C ILE A 123 11.43 -1.38 2.06
N SER A 124 12.18 -0.64 1.27
CA SER A 124 12.56 0.75 1.57
C SER A 124 11.34 1.66 1.73
N VAL A 125 10.41 1.57 0.79
CA VAL A 125 9.19 2.38 0.82
C VAL A 125 8.31 2.02 2.00
N LEU A 126 8.15 0.73 2.27
CA LEU A 126 7.37 0.27 3.43
C LEU A 126 7.99 0.76 4.73
N TYR A 127 9.31 0.73 4.83
CA TYR A 127 10.01 1.25 6.00
C TYR A 127 9.68 2.74 6.21
N GLU A 128 9.79 3.54 5.16
CA GLU A 128 9.49 4.98 5.24
C GLU A 128 8.04 5.24 5.66
N PHE A 129 7.10 4.48 5.12
CA PHE A 129 5.68 4.63 5.46
C PHE A 129 5.42 4.24 6.93
N CYS A 130 6.06 3.19 7.41
CA CYS A 130 5.92 2.77 8.81
C CYS A 130 6.51 3.82 9.77
N VAL A 131 7.66 4.39 9.42
CA VAL A 131 8.28 5.46 10.22
C VAL A 131 7.35 6.68 10.26
N GLU A 132 6.82 7.09 9.12
CA GLU A 132 5.89 8.21 9.04
C GLU A 132 4.64 7.96 9.87
N HIS A 133 4.11 6.75 9.83
CA HIS A 133 2.96 6.35 10.65
C HIS A 133 3.27 6.48 12.15
N GLN A 134 4.44 6.02 12.59
CA GLN A 134 4.85 6.13 13.98
C GLN A 134 4.99 7.59 14.41
N GLN A 135 5.53 8.43 13.55
CA GLN A 135 5.68 9.86 13.82
C GLN A 135 4.33 10.55 13.96
N ARG A 136 3.36 10.20 13.13
CA ARG A 136 1.99 10.73 13.24
C ARG A 136 1.34 10.31 14.54
N ALA A 137 1.46 9.04 14.91
CA ALA A 137 0.90 8.53 16.15
C ALA A 137 1.50 9.22 17.36
N ALA A 138 2.83 9.41 17.37
CA ALA A 138 3.53 10.12 18.44
C ALA A 138 3.08 11.59 18.53
N SER A 139 2.95 12.27 17.39
CA SER A 139 2.50 13.65 17.32
C SER A 139 1.08 13.82 17.86
N LEU A 140 0.16 12.92 17.49
CA LEU A 140 -1.21 12.95 17.99
C LEU A 140 -1.27 12.66 19.48
N SER A 141 -0.44 11.76 19.97
CA SER A 141 -0.35 11.45 21.39
C SER A 141 0.12 12.65 22.20
N GLN A 142 1.04 13.45 21.68
CA GLN A 142 1.57 14.62 22.35
C GLN A 142 0.58 15.78 22.41
N ARG A 143 -0.43 15.78 21.57
CA ARG A 143 -1.44 16.86 21.53
C ARG A 143 -2.53 16.72 22.59
N LYS A 144 -2.52 15.64 23.30
CA LYS A 144 -3.45 15.47 24.43
C LYS A 144 -2.97 16.26 25.69
#